data_404b911a99aa5546ed01f20d01d2df84
#
_entry.id   404b911a99aa5546ed01f20d01d2df84
#
_cell.length_a   1.000
_cell.length_b   1.000
_cell.length_c   1.000
_cell.angle_alpha   90.00
_cell.angle_beta   90.00
_cell.angle_gamma   90.00
#
_symmetry.space_group_name_H-M   'P 1'
#
loop_
_entity.id
_entity.type
_entity.pdbx_description
1 polymer ?
#
loop_
_entity_poly.entity_id
_entity_poly.type
_entity_poly.pdbx_seq_one_letter_code
_entity_poly.pdbx_strand_id
1 'polypeptide(L)'
;AGCTPPPPALPPPRGGGGPLGGPPRRGAGPTPPAPAADLGAGRLRLLVGKPGLDGHSNGAEQIAVRARDAGFEVVYQGIRLTPEQIVDAALAEDVHCVGLSILSGSHAELVPDVLNRLREAGAADIPVVVGGIIPNADAADLRRAGVAAVFTPKDFGITEIIGRIVDEIRNANKLDPLESTEVPA
;
A
#
# COMPACT_ATOMS: atom_id res chain seq x y z
N ALA A 1 69.89 -19.49 -17.42
CA ALA A 1 68.48 -19.51 -17.73
C ALA A 1 67.88 -20.73 -17.07
N GLY A 2 67.31 -20.54 -15.89
CA GLY A 2 66.68 -21.59 -15.09
C GLY A 2 65.16 -21.55 -15.29
N CYS A 3 64.63 -22.61 -15.87
CA CYS A 3 63.20 -22.78 -16.05
C CYS A 3 62.63 -23.47 -14.80
N THR A 4 61.85 -22.76 -14.03
CA THR A 4 61.15 -23.31 -12.86
C THR A 4 59.85 -23.97 -13.37
N PRO A 5 59.54 -25.20 -13.00
CA PRO A 5 58.30 -25.86 -13.41
C PRO A 5 57.11 -25.25 -12.69
N PRO A 6 55.92 -25.25 -13.28
CA PRO A 6 54.71 -24.73 -12.65
C PRO A 6 54.28 -25.62 -11.47
N PRO A 7 53.60 -25.04 -10.45
CA PRO A 7 53.10 -25.81 -9.33
C PRO A 7 51.98 -26.79 -9.72
N PRO A 8 51.82 -27.89 -8.97
CA PRO A 8 50.79 -28.88 -9.26
C PRO A 8 49.38 -28.34 -9.06
N ALA A 9 48.47 -28.77 -9.91
CA ALA A 9 47.07 -28.44 -9.88
C ALA A 9 46.39 -28.94 -8.58
N LEU A 10 45.57 -28.08 -7.96
CA LEU A 10 44.77 -28.43 -6.79
C LEU A 10 43.68 -29.48 -7.15
N PRO A 11 43.44 -30.45 -6.28
CA PRO A 11 42.39 -31.42 -6.49
C PRO A 11 40.98 -30.77 -6.45
N PRO A 12 40.01 -31.32 -7.17
CA PRO A 12 38.64 -30.80 -7.17
C PRO A 12 37.98 -30.97 -5.79
N PRO A 13 37.06 -30.05 -5.40
CA PRO A 13 36.36 -30.13 -4.11
C PRO A 13 35.49 -31.41 -4.11
N ARG A 14 35.57 -32.16 -3.01
CA ARG A 14 34.74 -33.34 -2.77
C ARG A 14 33.27 -32.88 -2.63
N GLY A 15 32.44 -33.36 -3.53
CA GLY A 15 30.99 -33.25 -3.42
C GLY A 15 30.48 -34.05 -2.21
N GLY A 16 29.75 -33.41 -1.35
CA GLY A 16 29.14 -33.99 -0.17
C GLY A 16 28.35 -32.92 0.59
N GLY A 17 27.23 -32.54 0.08
CA GLY A 17 26.28 -31.66 0.76
C GLY A 17 24.88 -32.04 0.35
N GLY A 18 24.23 -32.84 1.20
CA GLY A 18 22.78 -33.05 1.11
C GLY A 18 22.03 -31.73 1.19
N PRO A 19 20.73 -31.70 0.85
CA PRO A 19 19.97 -30.47 0.80
C PRO A 19 19.95 -29.84 2.18
N LEU A 20 20.58 -28.66 2.29
CA LEU A 20 20.42 -27.81 3.45
C LEU A 20 18.95 -27.43 3.55
N GLY A 21 18.28 -27.94 4.59
CA GLY A 21 16.92 -27.55 4.92
C GLY A 21 16.87 -26.04 5.04
N GLY A 22 16.14 -25.40 4.16
CA GLY A 22 15.87 -23.98 4.22
C GLY A 22 15.23 -23.64 5.59
N PRO A 23 15.36 -22.41 6.07
CA PRO A 23 14.77 -21.99 7.32
C PRO A 23 13.27 -22.32 7.32
N PRO A 24 12.70 -22.74 8.47
CA PRO A 24 11.29 -23.08 8.56
C PRO A 24 10.48 -21.89 8.05
N ARG A 25 9.64 -22.13 7.06
CA ARG A 25 8.67 -21.15 6.59
C ARG A 25 7.87 -20.72 7.79
N ARG A 26 8.01 -19.46 8.20
CA ARG A 26 7.15 -18.87 9.24
C ARG A 26 5.71 -19.13 8.80
N GLY A 27 4.94 -19.73 9.71
CA GLY A 27 3.56 -20.09 9.45
C GLY A 27 2.87 -18.91 8.79
N ALA A 28 2.22 -19.18 7.68
CA ALA A 28 1.37 -18.22 7.01
C ALA A 28 0.34 -17.75 8.04
N GLY A 29 0.41 -16.49 8.43
CA GLY A 29 -0.69 -15.85 9.11
C GLY A 29 -1.96 -16.00 8.25
N PRO A 30 -3.16 -15.79 8.79
CA PRO A 30 -4.38 -15.94 8.03
C PRO A 30 -4.22 -15.20 6.71
N THR A 31 -4.40 -15.93 5.61
CA THR A 31 -4.35 -15.37 4.26
C THR A 31 -5.40 -14.27 4.22
N PRO A 32 -5.04 -13.00 3.99
CA PRO A 32 -6.04 -11.98 3.83
C PRO A 32 -6.99 -12.41 2.72
N PRO A 33 -8.30 -12.16 2.84
CA PRO A 33 -9.21 -12.44 1.74
C PRO A 33 -8.63 -11.81 0.48
N ALA A 34 -8.54 -12.60 -0.58
CA ALA A 34 -8.08 -12.10 -1.87
C ALA A 34 -8.93 -10.86 -2.19
N PRO A 35 -8.34 -9.69 -2.45
CA PRO A 35 -9.10 -8.55 -2.90
C PRO A 35 -9.80 -9.01 -4.15
N ALA A 36 -11.09 -8.85 -4.18
CA ALA A 36 -11.91 -9.43 -5.22
C ALA A 36 -11.35 -9.06 -6.59
N ALA A 37 -10.98 -10.10 -7.31
CA ALA A 37 -10.70 -10.05 -8.74
C ALA A 37 -11.92 -9.56 -9.58
N ASP A 38 -12.96 -9.04 -8.93
CA ASP A 38 -14.30 -8.87 -9.46
C ASP A 38 -14.65 -7.47 -9.99
N LEU A 39 -13.69 -6.58 -10.18
CA LEU A 39 -13.98 -5.39 -11.00
C LEU A 39 -13.97 -5.70 -12.52
N GLY A 40 -13.77 -6.96 -12.89
CA GLY A 40 -13.78 -7.36 -14.31
C GLY A 40 -12.62 -6.84 -15.15
N ALA A 41 -11.70 -6.09 -14.56
CA ALA A 41 -10.64 -5.35 -15.25
C ALA A 41 -9.23 -5.53 -14.66
N GLY A 42 -8.96 -6.60 -13.96
CA GLY A 42 -7.61 -6.84 -13.43
C GLY A 42 -7.43 -6.50 -11.95
N ARG A 43 -6.18 -6.35 -11.52
CA ARG A 43 -5.83 -6.07 -10.13
C ARG A 43 -6.20 -4.64 -9.75
N LEU A 44 -6.73 -4.46 -8.53
CA LEU A 44 -6.96 -3.14 -7.99
C LEU A 44 -5.64 -2.40 -7.80
N ARG A 45 -5.57 -1.16 -8.26
CA ARG A 45 -4.40 -0.28 -8.11
C ARG A 45 -4.61 0.67 -6.95
N LEU A 46 -3.66 0.68 -6.03
CA LEU A 46 -3.62 1.57 -4.88
C LEU A 46 -2.38 2.45 -4.97
N LEU A 47 -2.56 3.75 -5.08
CA LEU A 47 -1.47 4.69 -4.87
C LEU A 47 -1.27 4.89 -3.36
N VAL A 48 -0.03 4.80 -2.91
CA VAL A 48 0.36 5.16 -1.54
C VAL A 48 1.39 6.28 -1.61
N GLY A 49 1.01 7.44 -1.10
CA GLY A 49 1.83 8.63 -1.12
C GLY A 49 1.87 9.32 0.24
N LYS A 50 2.94 10.08 0.47
CA LYS A 50 3.11 10.86 1.68
C LYS A 50 3.34 12.32 1.31
N PRO A 51 2.27 13.15 1.36
CA PRO A 51 2.38 14.57 1.10
C PRO A 51 3.08 15.31 2.24
N GLY A 52 3.73 16.41 1.90
CA GLY A 52 4.40 17.29 2.86
C GLY A 52 5.82 16.88 3.19
N LEU A 53 6.41 17.55 4.19
CA LEU A 53 7.84 17.47 4.49
C LEU A 53 8.24 16.36 5.46
N ASP A 54 7.28 15.61 6.00
CA ASP A 54 7.54 14.54 6.96
C ASP A 54 8.29 13.37 6.32
N GLY A 55 9.42 13.01 6.90
CA GLY A 55 10.31 11.94 6.41
C GLY A 55 10.05 10.54 6.97
N HIS A 56 9.03 10.34 7.83
CA HIS A 56 8.75 9.03 8.43
C HIS A 56 7.94 8.15 7.47
N SER A 57 8.56 7.16 6.86
CA SER A 57 7.93 6.30 5.84
C SER A 57 7.28 5.01 6.37
N ASN A 58 7.63 4.57 7.58
CA ASN A 58 7.28 3.24 8.09
C ASN A 58 5.79 2.88 7.95
N GLY A 59 4.88 3.79 8.27
CA GLY A 59 3.43 3.52 8.18
C GLY A 59 2.97 3.32 6.74
N ALA A 60 3.41 4.18 5.83
CA ALA A 60 3.08 4.08 4.40
C ALA A 60 3.65 2.81 3.77
N GLU A 61 4.89 2.47 4.11
CA GLU A 61 5.56 1.26 3.61
C GLU A 61 4.87 -0.02 4.09
N GLN A 62 4.47 -0.07 5.36
CA GLN A 62 3.73 -1.23 5.90
C GLN A 62 2.39 -1.43 5.18
N ILE A 63 1.64 -0.36 4.94
CA ILE A 63 0.39 -0.43 4.16
C ILE A 63 0.68 -0.89 2.74
N ALA A 64 1.70 -0.34 2.08
CA ALA A 64 2.07 -0.72 0.72
C ALA A 64 2.44 -2.21 0.62
N VAL A 65 3.23 -2.74 1.56
CA VAL A 65 3.59 -4.16 1.60
C VAL A 65 2.34 -5.03 1.81
N ARG A 66 1.50 -4.70 2.79
CA ARG A 66 0.30 -5.49 3.09
C ARG A 66 -0.74 -5.43 1.98
N ALA A 67 -0.88 -4.29 1.30
CA ALA A 67 -1.73 -4.19 0.13
C ALA A 67 -1.23 -5.10 -1.01
N ARG A 68 0.08 -5.14 -1.25
CA ARG A 68 0.67 -6.09 -2.23
C ARG A 68 0.42 -7.55 -1.84
N ASP A 69 0.62 -7.90 -0.57
CA ASP A 69 0.35 -9.25 -0.06
C ASP A 69 -1.14 -9.62 -0.25
N ALA A 70 -2.03 -8.64 -0.16
CA ALA A 70 -3.46 -8.79 -0.42
C ALA A 70 -3.82 -8.78 -1.93
N GLY A 71 -2.86 -8.64 -2.84
CA GLY A 71 -3.06 -8.74 -4.28
C GLY A 71 -3.25 -7.41 -5.01
N PHE A 72 -3.14 -6.26 -4.33
CA PHE A 72 -3.16 -4.96 -5.00
C PHE A 72 -1.90 -4.76 -5.86
N GLU A 73 -2.07 -4.06 -6.98
CA GLU A 73 -0.99 -3.38 -7.64
C GLU A 73 -0.75 -2.05 -6.92
N VAL A 74 0.38 -1.92 -6.22
CA VAL A 74 0.66 -0.76 -5.39
C VAL A 74 1.66 0.16 -6.08
N VAL A 75 1.21 1.37 -6.34
CA VAL A 75 2.04 2.49 -6.82
C VAL A 75 2.53 3.26 -5.59
N TYR A 76 3.76 2.98 -5.17
CA TYR A 76 4.37 3.68 -4.02
C TYR A 76 5.20 4.86 -4.53
N GLN A 77 4.70 6.07 -4.30
CA GLN A 77 5.34 7.31 -4.76
C GLN A 77 6.41 7.84 -3.80
N GLY A 78 6.51 7.27 -2.59
CA GLY A 78 7.51 7.70 -1.61
C GLY A 78 7.01 8.80 -0.68
N ILE A 79 7.95 9.68 -0.29
CA ILE A 79 7.75 10.72 0.73
C ILE A 79 8.02 12.12 0.15
N ARG A 80 7.57 13.16 0.84
CA ARG A 80 7.80 14.58 0.52
C ARG A 80 7.19 14.99 -0.83
N LEU A 81 6.03 14.45 -1.12
CA LEU A 81 5.31 14.74 -2.35
C LEU A 81 4.49 16.02 -2.21
N THR A 82 4.31 16.71 -3.31
CA THR A 82 3.29 17.75 -3.41
C THR A 82 1.93 17.13 -3.74
N PRO A 83 0.81 17.77 -3.38
CA PRO A 83 -0.52 17.34 -3.82
C PRO A 83 -0.63 17.15 -5.33
N GLU A 84 -0.01 18.02 -6.12
CA GLU A 84 0.05 17.94 -7.58
C GLU A 84 0.74 16.64 -8.05
N GLN A 85 1.92 16.32 -7.50
CA GLN A 85 2.63 15.08 -7.84
C GLN A 85 1.83 13.82 -7.54
N ILE A 86 1.05 13.84 -6.45
CA ILE A 86 0.17 12.73 -6.07
C ILE A 86 -0.95 12.56 -7.09
N VAL A 87 -1.58 13.65 -7.49
CA VAL A 87 -2.68 13.62 -8.47
C VAL A 87 -2.18 13.22 -9.84
N ASP A 88 -1.07 13.79 -10.30
CA ASP A 88 -0.45 13.42 -11.58
C ASP A 88 -0.13 11.93 -11.64
N ALA A 89 0.45 11.39 -10.57
CA ALA A 89 0.73 9.96 -10.48
C ALA A 89 -0.55 9.12 -10.44
N ALA A 90 -1.59 9.57 -9.73
CA ALA A 90 -2.85 8.86 -9.66
C ALA A 90 -3.53 8.73 -11.03
N LEU A 91 -3.47 9.80 -11.82
CA LEU A 91 -4.01 9.83 -13.19
C LEU A 91 -3.16 9.02 -14.17
N ALA A 92 -1.83 9.18 -14.10
CA ALA A 92 -0.90 8.48 -15.01
C ALA A 92 -0.94 6.96 -14.82
N GLU A 93 -1.14 6.49 -13.60
CA GLU A 93 -1.17 5.07 -13.24
C GLU A 93 -2.59 4.48 -13.22
N ASP A 94 -3.61 5.28 -13.53
CA ASP A 94 -5.02 4.85 -13.55
C ASP A 94 -5.40 4.10 -12.27
N VAL A 95 -5.20 4.74 -11.11
CA VAL A 95 -5.39 4.10 -9.82
C VAL A 95 -6.85 4.08 -9.38
N HIS A 96 -7.23 3.04 -8.65
CA HIS A 96 -8.59 2.87 -8.13
C HIS A 96 -8.78 3.51 -6.75
N CYS A 97 -7.69 3.87 -6.06
CA CYS A 97 -7.73 4.54 -4.76
C CYS A 97 -6.42 5.28 -4.49
N VAL A 98 -6.52 6.43 -3.82
CA VAL A 98 -5.37 7.19 -3.34
C VAL A 98 -5.29 7.07 -1.81
N GLY A 99 -4.21 6.48 -1.31
CA GLY A 99 -3.89 6.37 0.11
C GLY A 99 -2.85 7.42 0.52
N LEU A 100 -3.22 8.31 1.43
CA LEU A 100 -2.34 9.35 1.96
C LEU A 100 -1.89 8.99 3.37
N SER A 101 -0.58 8.99 3.62
CA SER A 101 -0.01 8.78 4.96
C SER A 101 0.49 10.12 5.51
N ILE A 102 -0.12 10.62 6.57
CA ILE A 102 0.20 11.93 7.15
C ILE A 102 0.35 11.81 8.66
N LEU A 103 1.54 12.10 9.17
CA LEU A 103 1.86 12.08 10.62
C LEU A 103 1.92 13.47 11.24
N SER A 104 2.05 14.51 10.44
CA SER A 104 2.12 15.91 10.88
C SER A 104 0.75 16.58 10.78
N GLY A 105 0.54 17.68 11.52
CA GLY A 105 -0.71 18.46 11.50
C GLY A 105 -1.08 19.08 10.15
N SER A 106 -0.31 18.83 9.08
CA SER A 106 -0.56 19.36 7.73
C SER A 106 -1.71 18.69 6.98
N HIS A 107 -2.38 17.70 7.58
CA HIS A 107 -3.54 17.03 6.95
C HIS A 107 -4.67 18.01 6.60
N ALA A 108 -4.88 19.05 7.40
CA ALA A 108 -5.93 20.04 7.18
C ALA A 108 -5.75 20.88 5.91
N GLU A 109 -4.52 21.05 5.43
CA GLU A 109 -4.21 21.77 4.18
C GLU A 109 -4.02 20.83 3.01
N LEU A 110 -3.20 19.79 3.19
CA LEU A 110 -2.75 18.94 2.08
C LEU A 110 -3.85 18.01 1.56
N VAL A 111 -4.72 17.49 2.43
CA VAL A 111 -5.78 16.57 2.00
C VAL A 111 -6.85 17.28 1.16
N PRO A 112 -7.39 18.44 1.59
CA PRO A 112 -8.32 19.20 0.75
C PRO A 112 -7.71 19.63 -0.60
N ASP A 113 -6.41 19.96 -0.65
CA ASP A 113 -5.74 20.31 -1.91
C ASP A 113 -5.70 19.10 -2.86
N VAL A 114 -5.35 17.91 -2.39
CA VAL A 114 -5.42 16.68 -3.21
C VAL A 114 -6.84 16.43 -3.72
N LEU A 115 -7.85 16.54 -2.85
CA LEU A 115 -9.26 16.33 -3.23
C LEU A 115 -9.72 17.34 -4.29
N ASN A 116 -9.36 18.61 -4.16
CA ASN A 116 -9.72 19.63 -5.11
C ASN A 116 -9.05 19.39 -6.47
N ARG A 117 -7.77 19.08 -6.49
CA ARG A 117 -7.04 18.76 -7.72
C ARG A 117 -7.59 17.53 -8.45
N LEU A 118 -7.99 16.49 -7.71
CA LEU A 118 -8.67 15.32 -8.31
C LEU A 118 -9.99 15.73 -8.96
N ARG A 119 -10.78 16.60 -8.30
CA ARG A 119 -12.04 17.10 -8.86
C ARG A 119 -11.81 17.93 -10.12
N GLU A 120 -10.81 18.84 -10.09
CA GLU A 120 -10.44 19.69 -11.24
C GLU A 120 -9.95 18.85 -12.42
N ALA A 121 -9.28 17.73 -12.16
CA ALA A 121 -8.83 16.78 -13.16
C ALA A 121 -9.94 15.83 -13.66
N GLY A 122 -11.17 15.93 -13.16
CA GLY A 122 -12.29 15.06 -13.55
C GLY A 122 -12.24 13.66 -12.95
N ALA A 123 -11.41 13.45 -11.92
CA ALA A 123 -11.20 12.16 -11.24
C ALA A 123 -11.79 12.17 -9.80
N ALA A 124 -12.91 12.82 -9.61
CA ALA A 124 -13.60 12.92 -8.33
C ALA A 124 -14.18 11.59 -7.82
N ASP A 125 -14.26 10.61 -8.68
CA ASP A 125 -14.71 9.24 -8.42
C ASP A 125 -13.62 8.35 -7.79
N ILE A 126 -12.35 8.76 -7.84
CA ILE A 126 -11.27 8.05 -7.17
C ILE A 126 -11.35 8.30 -5.66
N PRO A 127 -11.64 7.28 -4.82
CA PRO A 127 -11.71 7.46 -3.37
C PRO A 127 -10.34 7.79 -2.79
N VAL A 128 -10.33 8.75 -1.88
CA VAL A 128 -9.14 9.13 -1.10
C VAL A 128 -9.28 8.62 0.31
N VAL A 129 -8.31 7.84 0.77
CA VAL A 129 -8.22 7.37 2.15
C VAL A 129 -7.00 7.99 2.83
N VAL A 130 -7.13 8.30 4.11
CA VAL A 130 -6.06 8.98 4.87
C VAL A 130 -5.69 8.14 6.09
N GLY A 131 -4.42 7.87 6.27
CA GLY A 131 -3.88 7.19 7.44
C GLY A 131 -2.88 8.07 8.19
N GLY A 132 -2.91 8.01 9.51
CA GLY A 132 -1.96 8.76 10.32
C GLY A 132 -2.42 9.04 11.74
N ILE A 133 -1.65 9.87 12.46
CA ILE A 133 -2.04 10.33 13.79
C ILE A 133 -2.94 11.55 13.62
N ILE A 134 -4.24 11.31 13.46
CA ILE A 134 -5.24 12.33 13.17
C ILE A 134 -6.22 12.41 14.35
N PRO A 135 -6.42 13.60 14.97
CA PRO A 135 -7.43 13.79 15.99
C PRO A 135 -8.84 13.49 15.47
N ASN A 136 -9.72 12.98 16.34
CA ASN A 136 -11.08 12.61 15.95
C ASN A 136 -11.90 13.78 15.36
N ALA A 137 -11.68 14.99 15.86
CA ALA A 137 -12.33 16.19 15.31
C ALA A 137 -11.91 16.42 13.86
N ASP A 138 -10.61 16.38 13.60
CA ASP A 138 -10.03 16.58 12.26
C ASP A 138 -10.43 15.45 11.32
N ALA A 139 -10.53 14.21 11.82
CA ALA A 139 -11.02 13.08 11.03
C ALA A 139 -12.47 13.29 10.55
N ALA A 140 -13.32 13.90 11.40
CA ALA A 140 -14.68 14.24 11.00
C ALA A 140 -14.71 15.34 9.93
N ASP A 141 -13.83 16.33 10.03
CA ASP A 141 -13.69 17.41 9.05
C ASP A 141 -13.19 16.88 7.70
N LEU A 142 -12.20 15.99 7.71
CA LEU A 142 -11.69 15.34 6.50
C LEU A 142 -12.77 14.54 5.78
N ARG A 143 -13.59 13.77 6.53
CA ARG A 143 -14.72 13.04 5.92
C ARG A 143 -15.75 13.99 5.31
N ARG A 144 -16.05 15.11 5.98
CA ARG A 144 -16.94 16.15 5.43
C ARG A 144 -16.37 16.81 4.17
N ALA A 145 -15.05 16.91 4.05
CA ALA A 145 -14.37 17.40 2.86
C ALA A 145 -14.42 16.43 1.67
N GLY A 146 -14.72 15.14 1.91
CA GLY A 146 -14.85 14.13 0.88
C GLY A 146 -13.82 12.99 0.96
N VAL A 147 -13.11 12.85 2.08
CA VAL A 147 -12.27 11.69 2.35
C VAL A 147 -13.16 10.47 2.58
N ALA A 148 -12.93 9.38 1.86
CA ALA A 148 -13.71 8.16 1.95
C ALA A 148 -13.52 7.46 3.30
N ALA A 149 -12.28 7.32 3.77
CA ALA A 149 -11.99 6.75 5.08
C ALA A 149 -10.76 7.40 5.74
N VAL A 150 -10.80 7.50 7.08
CA VAL A 150 -9.67 7.96 7.90
C VAL A 150 -9.28 6.85 8.85
N PHE A 151 -8.02 6.44 8.83
CA PHE A 151 -7.45 5.36 9.63
C PHE A 151 -6.45 5.90 10.64
N THR A 152 -6.56 5.44 11.88
CA THR A 152 -5.59 5.74 12.93
C THR A 152 -4.97 4.45 13.47
N PRO A 153 -3.73 4.46 13.97
CA PRO A 153 -3.08 3.24 14.47
C PRO A 153 -3.76 2.61 15.68
N LYS A 154 -4.67 3.34 16.35
CA LYS A 154 -5.39 2.88 17.55
C LYS A 154 -6.64 2.09 17.22
N ASP A 155 -7.22 2.32 16.05
CA ASP A 155 -8.59 1.89 15.78
C ASP A 155 -8.65 0.66 14.88
N PHE A 156 -7.58 0.40 14.11
CA PHE A 156 -7.63 -0.63 13.07
C PHE A 156 -6.35 -1.44 12.95
N GLY A 157 -6.50 -2.76 12.89
CA GLY A 157 -5.44 -3.65 12.41
C GLY A 157 -5.19 -3.45 10.90
N ILE A 158 -3.98 -3.74 10.45
CA ILE A 158 -3.61 -3.53 9.02
C ILE A 158 -4.53 -4.31 8.08
N THR A 159 -4.94 -5.52 8.46
CA THR A 159 -5.86 -6.35 7.66
C THR A 159 -7.23 -5.69 7.51
N GLU A 160 -7.75 -5.09 8.58
CA GLU A 160 -9.03 -4.34 8.56
C GLU A 160 -8.94 -3.09 7.68
N ILE A 161 -7.80 -2.38 7.73
CA ILE A 161 -7.55 -1.23 6.85
C ILE A 161 -7.61 -1.65 5.38
N ILE A 162 -6.97 -2.75 5.01
CA ILE A 162 -6.99 -3.25 3.64
C ILE A 162 -8.41 -3.64 3.21
N GLY A 163 -9.16 -4.32 4.07
CA GLY A 163 -10.58 -4.64 3.80
C GLY A 163 -11.41 -3.38 3.55
N ARG A 164 -11.27 -2.37 4.40
CA ARG A 164 -11.96 -1.09 4.23
C ARG A 164 -11.57 -0.36 2.94
N ILE A 165 -10.30 -0.41 2.53
CA ILE A 165 -9.88 0.17 1.24
C ILE A 165 -10.59 -0.53 0.07
N VAL A 166 -10.72 -1.86 0.11
CA VAL A 166 -11.49 -2.60 -0.90
C VAL A 166 -12.95 -2.16 -0.93
N ASP A 167 -13.59 -2.05 0.25
CA ASP A 167 -14.98 -1.59 0.36
C ASP A 167 -15.17 -0.18 -0.23
N GLU A 168 -14.25 0.75 0.06
CA GLU A 168 -14.33 2.12 -0.47
C GLU A 168 -14.17 2.15 -2.00
N ILE A 169 -13.28 1.33 -2.57
CA ILE A 169 -13.14 1.20 -4.02
C ILE A 169 -14.43 0.63 -4.62
N ARG A 170 -15.02 -0.42 -4.01
CA ARG A 170 -16.25 -1.03 -4.49
C ARG A 170 -17.43 -0.05 -4.43
N ASN A 171 -17.55 0.68 -3.33
CA ASN A 171 -18.57 1.72 -3.17
C ASN A 171 -18.45 2.81 -4.25
N ALA A 172 -17.23 3.28 -4.53
CA ALA A 172 -16.98 4.28 -5.58
C ALA A 172 -17.39 3.77 -6.97
N ASN A 173 -17.23 2.47 -7.22
CA ASN A 173 -17.59 1.81 -8.46
C ASN A 173 -19.03 1.25 -8.47
N LYS A 174 -19.84 1.55 -7.44
CA LYS A 174 -21.24 1.09 -7.27
C LYS A 174 -21.39 -0.45 -7.30
N LEU A 175 -20.41 -1.14 -6.73
CA LEU A 175 -20.40 -2.60 -6.55
C LEU A 175 -20.85 -2.94 -5.14
N ASP A 176 -21.48 -4.09 -4.96
CA ASP A 176 -21.89 -4.57 -3.64
C ASP A 176 -20.66 -4.78 -2.73
N PRO A 177 -20.77 -4.51 -1.42
CA PRO A 177 -19.71 -4.82 -0.46
C PRO A 177 -19.32 -6.30 -0.54
N LEU A 178 -18.07 -6.63 -0.21
CA LEU A 178 -17.68 -8.03 -0.07
C LEU A 178 -18.52 -8.65 1.06
N GLU A 179 -19.25 -9.71 0.78
CA GLU A 179 -19.87 -10.49 1.83
C GLU A 179 -18.77 -10.94 2.77
N SER A 180 -18.87 -10.57 4.05
CA SER A 180 -17.99 -11.06 5.09
C SER A 180 -18.12 -12.57 5.10
N THR A 181 -17.10 -13.27 4.59
CA THR A 181 -17.06 -14.75 4.71
C THR A 181 -16.99 -15.02 6.19
N GLU A 182 -18.13 -15.36 6.78
CA GLU A 182 -18.19 -15.88 8.15
C GLU A 182 -17.24 -17.09 8.18
N VAL A 183 -16.19 -16.95 8.99
CA VAL A 183 -15.33 -18.08 9.32
C VAL A 183 -16.21 -19.01 10.13
N PRO A 184 -16.53 -20.24 9.66
CA PRO A 184 -17.28 -21.18 10.47
C PRO A 184 -16.46 -21.52 11.72
N ALA A 185 -17.13 -21.47 12.85
CA ALA A 185 -16.60 -21.73 14.20
C ALA A 185 -15.97 -23.12 14.35
#